data_c5861162c759317a433e8aa793d4b68c
#
_entry.id   c5861162c759317a433e8aa793d4b68c
#
_cell.length_a   1.000
_cell.length_b   1.000
_cell.length_c   1.000
_cell.angle_alpha   90.00
_cell.angle_beta   90.00
_cell.angle_gamma   90.00
#
_symmetry.space_group_name_H-M   'P 1'
#
loop_
_entity.id
_entity.type
_entity.pdbx_description
1 polymer ?
#
loop_
_entity_poly.entity_id
_entity_poly.type
_entity_poly.pdbx_seq_one_letter_code
_entity_poly.pdbx_strand_id
1 'polypeptide(L)'
;APGAGSRPPELAGRDHILDAAKIACGRALLGRNPRSMMLLGLRGTGKTVLLNEIGRIAEEQGYYISKIEAPEHQSLARLLYPEMRKVLRALSSIEAAKQLAQLGLKGLRGFASIFKIEVAGAEIGIEPEPGLADSGDIQFDLPDLFTAIGKAAKAGSKGWVLLIDEVQYLSEPDLSALIVSIHRMSQEGLPVIMVGAGLPQIARLAGEAKSYSERLFLYPGVGALDSESARQAVEKPI
;
A
#
# COMPACT_ATOMS: atom_id res chain seq x y z
N ALA A 1 -26.71 12.60 -1.75
CA ALA A 1 -25.60 12.47 -0.79
C ALA A 1 -24.47 11.68 -1.49
N PRO A 2 -23.21 12.16 -1.49
CA PRO A 2 -22.13 11.36 -2.03
C PRO A 2 -22.00 10.10 -1.20
N GLY A 3 -22.00 8.92 -1.86
CA GLY A 3 -21.74 7.64 -1.22
C GLY A 3 -20.31 7.60 -0.64
N ALA A 4 -20.08 6.81 0.40
CA ALA A 4 -18.76 6.67 1.00
C ALA A 4 -17.72 6.26 -0.07
N GLY A 5 -16.67 7.06 -0.26
CA GLY A 5 -15.62 6.82 -1.25
C GLY A 5 -15.93 7.25 -2.69
N SER A 6 -17.12 7.80 -2.97
CA SER A 6 -17.42 8.37 -4.29
C SER A 6 -16.62 9.66 -4.50
N ARG A 7 -16.06 9.80 -5.72
CA ARG A 7 -15.28 11.00 -6.08
C ARG A 7 -16.24 12.20 -6.11
N PRO A 8 -15.98 13.26 -5.33
CA PRO A 8 -16.68 14.52 -5.52
C PRO A 8 -16.27 15.13 -6.86
N PRO A 9 -17.08 16.00 -7.45
CA PRO A 9 -16.75 16.68 -8.70
C PRO A 9 -15.40 17.41 -8.63
N GLU A 10 -15.04 17.93 -7.47
CA GLU A 10 -13.80 18.67 -7.20
C GLU A 10 -13.13 18.16 -5.91
N LEU A 11 -11.82 17.92 -5.94
CA LEU A 11 -10.96 17.63 -4.78
C LEU A 11 -10.22 18.89 -4.34
N ALA A 12 -10.94 20.00 -4.19
CA ALA A 12 -10.37 21.31 -3.85
C ALA A 12 -9.46 21.27 -2.62
N GLY A 13 -8.34 22.00 -2.69
CA GLY A 13 -7.41 22.14 -1.57
C GLY A 13 -6.57 20.90 -1.26
N ARG A 14 -6.55 19.88 -2.13
CA ARG A 14 -5.78 18.62 -1.95
C ARG A 14 -4.66 18.43 -2.97
N ASP A 15 -4.46 19.38 -3.87
CA ASP A 15 -3.49 19.29 -4.97
C ASP A 15 -2.09 18.98 -4.48
N HIS A 16 -1.63 19.62 -3.40
CA HIS A 16 -0.31 19.41 -2.83
C HIS A 16 -0.08 17.95 -2.36
N ILE A 17 -1.12 17.25 -1.90
CA ILE A 17 -1.03 15.83 -1.50
C ILE A 17 -0.98 14.95 -2.75
N LEU A 18 -1.82 15.25 -3.75
CA LEU A 18 -1.86 14.51 -5.02
C LEU A 18 -0.55 14.67 -5.80
N ASP A 19 0.01 15.87 -5.85
CA ASP A 19 1.30 16.15 -6.47
C ASP A 19 2.44 15.41 -5.76
N ALA A 20 2.45 15.42 -4.43
CA ALA A 20 3.43 14.67 -3.65
C ALA A 20 3.35 13.16 -3.92
N ALA A 21 2.13 12.60 -4.05
CA ALA A 21 1.91 11.20 -4.41
C ALA A 21 2.42 10.90 -5.83
N LYS A 22 2.10 11.76 -6.79
CA LYS A 22 2.55 11.66 -8.17
C LYS A 22 4.09 11.67 -8.28
N ILE A 23 4.73 12.58 -7.56
CA ILE A 23 6.19 12.68 -7.50
C ILE A 23 6.79 11.42 -6.84
N ALA A 24 6.20 10.93 -5.75
CA ALA A 24 6.68 9.72 -5.07
C ALA A 24 6.63 8.51 -6.01
N CYS A 25 5.54 8.31 -6.73
CA CYS A 25 5.41 7.25 -7.74
C CYS A 25 6.49 7.38 -8.84
N GLY A 26 6.65 8.56 -9.43
CA GLY A 26 7.68 8.78 -10.45
C GLY A 26 9.10 8.51 -9.96
N ARG A 27 9.42 8.91 -8.72
CA ARG A 27 10.73 8.65 -8.11
C ARG A 27 10.99 7.18 -7.87
N ALA A 28 10.00 6.42 -7.38
CA ALA A 28 10.13 5.00 -7.12
C ALA A 28 10.39 4.19 -8.39
N LEU A 29 9.71 4.49 -9.50
CA LEU A 29 9.97 3.85 -10.79
C LEU A 29 11.39 4.07 -11.29
N LEU A 30 12.00 5.20 -10.93
CA LEU A 30 13.40 5.51 -11.24
C LEU A 30 14.40 4.92 -10.23
N GLY A 31 13.95 4.08 -9.29
CA GLY A 31 14.79 3.51 -8.23
C GLY A 31 15.30 4.54 -7.21
N ARG A 32 14.70 5.74 -7.17
CA ARG A 32 15.03 6.77 -6.18
C ARG A 32 14.13 6.59 -4.97
N ASN A 33 14.68 6.83 -3.76
CA ASN A 33 13.93 6.64 -2.51
C ASN A 33 12.71 7.58 -2.43
N PRO A 34 11.48 7.07 -2.63
CA PRO A 34 10.26 7.83 -2.39
C PRO A 34 9.96 7.83 -0.89
N ARG A 35 9.18 8.80 -0.44
CA ARG A 35 8.51 8.71 0.86
C ARG A 35 7.10 8.19 0.65
N SER A 36 6.74 7.13 1.35
CA SER A 36 5.36 6.68 1.49
C SER A 36 4.53 7.71 2.28
N MET A 37 3.21 7.54 2.40
CA MET A 37 2.35 8.55 3.02
C MET A 37 1.40 7.94 4.03
N MET A 38 1.07 8.72 5.08
CA MET A 38 0.00 8.45 6.04
C MET A 38 -0.93 9.66 6.10
N LEU A 39 -2.09 9.57 5.47
CA LEU A 39 -3.11 10.62 5.45
C LEU A 39 -3.81 10.69 6.82
N LEU A 40 -3.60 11.79 7.54
CA LEU A 40 -4.11 11.95 8.89
C LEU A 40 -5.32 12.88 8.92
N GLY A 41 -6.44 12.42 9.48
CA GLY A 41 -7.62 13.25 9.59
C GLY A 41 -8.74 12.59 10.39
N LEU A 42 -9.70 13.39 10.84
CA LEU A 42 -10.90 12.89 11.51
C LEU A 42 -11.78 12.10 10.54
N ARG A 43 -12.78 11.41 11.07
CA ARG A 43 -13.80 10.74 10.23
C ARG A 43 -14.53 11.77 9.36
N GLY A 44 -14.88 11.39 8.13
CA GLY A 44 -15.62 12.26 7.21
C GLY A 44 -14.79 13.34 6.52
N THR A 45 -13.47 13.45 6.72
CA THR A 45 -12.62 14.48 6.08
C THR A 45 -12.21 14.16 4.63
N GLY A 46 -12.70 13.06 4.06
CA GLY A 46 -12.43 12.69 2.66
C GLY A 46 -11.17 11.86 2.43
N LYS A 47 -10.56 11.26 3.46
CA LYS A 47 -9.35 10.42 3.34
C LYS A 47 -9.51 9.27 2.35
N THR A 48 -10.62 8.52 2.42
CA THR A 48 -10.91 7.40 1.52
C THR A 48 -11.01 7.83 0.05
N VAL A 49 -11.61 9.01 -0.20
CA VAL A 49 -11.68 9.60 -1.54
C VAL A 49 -10.29 9.95 -2.05
N LEU A 50 -9.47 10.54 -1.19
CA LEU A 50 -8.11 10.91 -1.52
C LEU A 50 -7.22 9.67 -1.79
N LEU A 51 -7.40 8.59 -1.01
CA LEU A 51 -6.75 7.30 -1.28
C LEU A 51 -7.12 6.77 -2.67
N ASN A 52 -8.40 6.81 -3.04
CA ASN A 52 -8.86 6.37 -4.35
C ASN A 52 -8.24 7.19 -5.49
N GLU A 53 -8.15 8.50 -5.32
CA GLU A 53 -7.55 9.37 -6.33
C GLU A 53 -6.03 9.16 -6.47
N ILE A 54 -5.33 8.96 -5.36
CA ILE A 54 -3.90 8.58 -5.38
C ILE A 54 -3.73 7.24 -6.10
N GLY A 55 -4.61 6.26 -5.86
CA GLY A 55 -4.60 4.98 -6.56
C GLY A 55 -4.74 5.17 -8.09
N ARG A 56 -5.68 6.01 -8.55
CA ARG A 56 -5.86 6.32 -9.97
C ARG A 56 -4.61 6.97 -10.58
N ILE A 57 -4.02 7.95 -9.89
CA ILE A 57 -2.78 8.59 -10.34
C ILE A 57 -1.63 7.58 -10.48
N ALA A 58 -1.52 6.66 -9.53
CA ALA A 58 -0.50 5.62 -9.57
C ALA A 58 -0.76 4.61 -10.70
N GLU A 59 -2.00 4.22 -10.94
CA GLU A 59 -2.38 3.33 -12.05
C GLU A 59 -2.01 3.94 -13.41
N GLU A 60 -2.26 5.23 -13.61
CA GLU A 60 -1.85 5.98 -14.80
C GLU A 60 -0.33 5.99 -15.01
N GLN A 61 0.46 5.89 -13.94
CA GLN A 61 1.91 5.76 -14.00
C GLN A 61 2.40 4.30 -14.13
N GLY A 62 1.50 3.34 -14.31
CA GLY A 62 1.84 1.94 -14.54
C GLY A 62 2.01 1.10 -13.27
N TYR A 63 1.42 1.53 -12.15
CA TYR A 63 1.39 0.76 -10.93
C TYR A 63 0.24 -0.24 -10.90
N TYR A 64 0.48 -1.39 -10.29
CA TYR A 64 -0.59 -2.24 -9.79
C TYR A 64 -1.08 -1.68 -8.43
N ILE A 65 -2.40 -1.68 -8.26
CA ILE A 65 -3.03 -1.11 -7.07
C ILE A 65 -3.61 -2.24 -6.23
N SER A 66 -3.24 -2.26 -4.96
CA SER A 66 -3.90 -3.05 -3.92
C SER A 66 -4.55 -2.11 -2.94
N LYS A 67 -5.83 -2.33 -2.64
CA LYS A 67 -6.57 -1.54 -1.66
C LYS A 67 -7.18 -2.45 -0.62
N ILE A 68 -6.87 -2.17 0.64
CA ILE A 68 -7.45 -2.84 1.80
C ILE A 68 -8.00 -1.81 2.79
N GLU A 69 -8.97 -2.23 3.55
CA GLU A 69 -9.46 -1.53 4.74
C GLU A 69 -9.11 -2.40 5.95
N ALA A 70 -8.46 -1.83 6.96
CA ALA A 70 -8.07 -2.57 8.15
C ALA A 70 -9.26 -2.68 9.13
N PRO A 71 -9.86 -3.86 9.31
CA PRO A 71 -10.92 -4.07 10.28
C PRO A 71 -10.35 -4.35 11.66
N GLU A 72 -11.15 -4.09 12.71
CA GLU A 72 -10.73 -4.17 14.11
C GLU A 72 -10.18 -5.54 14.57
N HIS A 73 -10.41 -6.64 13.84
CA HIS A 73 -10.09 -7.99 14.33
C HIS A 73 -9.58 -8.96 13.25
N GLN A 74 -9.06 -8.46 12.12
CA GLN A 74 -8.45 -9.32 11.11
C GLN A 74 -6.95 -9.14 11.06
N SER A 75 -6.20 -10.23 10.85
CA SER A 75 -4.75 -10.14 10.66
C SER A 75 -4.40 -9.53 9.30
N LEU A 76 -3.38 -8.72 9.30
CA LEU A 76 -2.83 -8.11 8.07
C LEU A 76 -2.46 -9.18 7.03
N ALA A 77 -1.93 -10.33 7.48
CA ALA A 77 -1.59 -11.45 6.60
C ALA A 77 -2.76 -11.91 5.74
N ARG A 78 -3.95 -12.06 6.35
CA ARG A 78 -5.17 -12.46 5.63
C ARG A 78 -5.66 -11.40 4.64
N LEU A 79 -5.54 -10.12 4.99
CA LEU A 79 -5.93 -9.00 4.13
C LEU A 79 -5.00 -8.87 2.91
N LEU A 80 -3.69 -8.99 3.13
CA LEU A 80 -2.70 -8.80 2.08
C LEU A 80 -2.56 -9.97 1.12
N TYR A 81 -2.82 -11.19 1.59
CA TYR A 81 -2.64 -12.40 0.77
C TYR A 81 -3.32 -12.32 -0.60
N PRO A 82 -4.65 -12.04 -0.71
CA PRO A 82 -5.32 -11.98 -2.01
C PRO A 82 -4.78 -10.87 -2.90
N GLU A 83 -4.40 -9.74 -2.33
CA GLU A 83 -3.86 -8.59 -3.06
C GLU A 83 -2.45 -8.88 -3.61
N MET A 84 -1.55 -9.42 -2.78
CA MET A 84 -0.23 -9.84 -3.21
C MET A 84 -0.29 -10.90 -4.31
N ARG A 85 -1.21 -11.88 -4.16
CA ARG A 85 -1.45 -12.91 -5.17
C ARG A 85 -1.90 -12.32 -6.51
N LYS A 86 -2.85 -11.38 -6.48
CA LYS A 86 -3.34 -10.67 -7.68
C LYS A 86 -2.20 -9.97 -8.41
N VAL A 87 -1.37 -9.23 -7.70
CA VAL A 87 -0.24 -8.49 -8.26
C VAL A 87 0.81 -9.45 -8.85
N LEU A 88 1.20 -10.50 -8.11
CA LEU A 88 2.17 -11.49 -8.59
C LEU A 88 1.67 -12.23 -9.84
N ARG A 89 0.38 -12.57 -9.90
CA ARG A 89 -0.23 -13.18 -11.11
C ARG A 89 -0.19 -12.23 -12.30
N ALA A 90 -0.53 -10.96 -12.11
CA ALA A 90 -0.45 -9.97 -13.17
C ALA A 90 1.00 -9.79 -13.66
N LEU A 91 1.97 -9.74 -12.75
CA LEU A 91 3.39 -9.66 -13.09
C LEU A 91 3.90 -10.92 -13.80
N SER A 92 3.38 -12.09 -13.48
CA SER A 92 3.79 -13.36 -14.12
C SER A 92 3.42 -13.45 -15.60
N SER A 93 2.53 -12.59 -16.09
CA SER A 93 2.20 -12.48 -17.53
C SER A 93 3.22 -11.64 -18.31
N ILE A 94 4.12 -10.92 -17.64
CA ILE A 94 5.17 -10.12 -18.24
C ILE A 94 6.44 -10.96 -18.31
N GLU A 95 6.98 -11.22 -19.51
CA GLU A 95 8.09 -12.14 -19.72
C GLU A 95 9.32 -11.79 -18.84
N ALA A 96 9.70 -10.52 -18.78
CA ALA A 96 10.83 -10.06 -17.97
C ALA A 96 10.63 -10.23 -16.44
N ALA A 97 9.39 -10.27 -15.96
CA ALA A 97 9.04 -10.42 -14.55
C ALA A 97 8.66 -11.85 -14.16
N LYS A 98 8.38 -12.70 -15.12
CA LYS A 98 7.72 -14.01 -14.95
C LYS A 98 8.39 -14.91 -13.92
N GLN A 99 9.69 -15.11 -14.03
CA GLN A 99 10.43 -15.99 -13.10
C GLN A 99 10.39 -15.45 -11.66
N LEU A 100 10.60 -14.15 -11.48
CA LEU A 100 10.56 -13.51 -10.16
C LEU A 100 9.15 -13.53 -9.56
N ALA A 101 8.12 -13.29 -10.39
CA ALA A 101 6.74 -13.37 -9.94
C ALA A 101 6.33 -14.79 -9.55
N GLN A 102 6.79 -15.80 -10.28
CA GLN A 102 6.56 -17.22 -9.95
C GLN A 102 7.23 -17.60 -8.63
N LEU A 103 8.48 -17.14 -8.40
CA LEU A 103 9.15 -17.32 -7.11
C LEU A 103 8.36 -16.67 -5.98
N GLY A 104 7.88 -15.44 -6.18
CA GLY A 104 7.01 -14.75 -5.22
C GLY A 104 5.72 -15.50 -4.93
N LEU A 105 5.08 -16.13 -5.94
CA LEU A 105 3.89 -16.96 -5.74
C LEU A 105 4.17 -18.20 -4.90
N LYS A 106 5.33 -18.82 -5.06
CA LYS A 106 5.75 -19.96 -4.23
C LYS A 106 5.95 -19.55 -2.76
N GLY A 107 6.65 -18.42 -2.51
CA GLY A 107 6.80 -17.87 -1.17
C GLY A 107 5.46 -17.48 -0.55
N LEU A 108 4.56 -16.86 -1.33
CA LEU A 108 3.22 -16.51 -0.88
C LEU A 108 2.39 -17.74 -0.47
N ARG A 109 2.60 -18.88 -1.10
CA ARG A 109 1.96 -20.14 -0.72
C ARG A 109 2.49 -20.65 0.62
N GLY A 110 3.81 -20.59 0.85
CA GLY A 110 4.41 -20.92 2.15
C GLY A 110 3.83 -20.06 3.27
N PHE A 111 3.78 -18.74 3.03
CA PHE A 111 3.16 -17.77 3.91
C PHE A 111 1.70 -18.12 4.24
N ALA A 112 0.87 -18.44 3.23
CA ALA A 112 -0.52 -18.80 3.44
C ALA A 112 -0.67 -20.06 4.32
N SER A 113 0.20 -21.05 4.12
CA SER A 113 0.21 -22.29 4.93
C SER A 113 0.51 -22.00 6.40
N ILE A 114 1.54 -21.21 6.69
CA ILE A 114 1.98 -20.90 8.04
C ILE A 114 0.96 -20.02 8.78
N PHE A 115 0.45 -18.99 8.11
CA PHE A 115 -0.56 -18.09 8.69
C PHE A 115 -1.99 -18.66 8.63
N LYS A 116 -2.16 -19.93 8.23
CA LYS A 116 -3.44 -20.64 8.14
C LYS A 116 -4.51 -19.85 7.37
N ILE A 117 -4.10 -19.34 6.22
CA ILE A 117 -5.00 -18.59 5.33
C ILE A 117 -5.71 -19.60 4.43
N GLU A 118 -7.04 -19.62 4.51
CA GLU A 118 -7.85 -20.44 3.63
C GLU A 118 -7.79 -19.90 2.20
N VAL A 119 -7.23 -20.67 1.30
CA VAL A 119 -7.13 -20.33 -0.11
C VAL A 119 -8.31 -20.95 -0.84
N ALA A 120 -9.28 -20.13 -1.23
CA ALA A 120 -10.38 -20.59 -2.09
C ALA A 120 -9.83 -20.91 -3.49
N GLY A 121 -10.05 -22.15 -3.93
CA GLY A 121 -9.56 -22.68 -5.20
C GLY A 121 -8.13 -23.19 -5.09
N ALA A 122 -7.98 -24.51 -5.04
CA ALA A 122 -6.69 -25.18 -4.97
C ALA A 122 -5.78 -24.70 -6.11
N GLU A 123 -4.68 -24.04 -5.77
CA GLU A 123 -3.54 -23.88 -6.68
C GLU A 123 -2.85 -25.23 -6.78
N ILE A 124 -3.47 -26.13 -7.54
CA ILE A 124 -2.93 -27.45 -7.82
C ILE A 124 -1.63 -27.25 -8.59
N GLY A 125 -0.51 -27.63 -7.99
CA GLY A 125 0.78 -27.68 -8.67
C GLY A 125 1.81 -26.59 -8.33
N ILE A 126 1.52 -25.62 -7.44
CA ILE A 126 2.56 -24.72 -6.94
C ILE A 126 3.09 -25.26 -5.61
N GLU A 127 4.32 -25.73 -5.57
CA GLU A 127 5.00 -26.09 -4.32
C GLU A 127 5.53 -24.84 -3.63
N PRO A 128 5.47 -24.74 -2.28
CA PRO A 128 6.12 -23.66 -1.53
C PRO A 128 7.62 -23.61 -1.82
N GLU A 129 8.19 -22.41 -1.82
CA GLU A 129 9.65 -22.22 -1.87
C GLU A 129 10.19 -22.20 -0.43
N PRO A 130 10.94 -23.20 0.00
CA PRO A 130 11.51 -23.20 1.34
C PRO A 130 12.46 -22.03 1.56
N GLY A 131 12.37 -21.39 2.73
CA GLY A 131 13.19 -20.25 3.11
C GLY A 131 12.73 -18.90 2.55
N LEU A 132 11.54 -18.84 1.93
CA LEU A 132 10.94 -17.59 1.50
C LEU A 132 9.61 -17.37 2.20
N ALA A 133 9.57 -16.43 3.15
CA ALA A 133 8.38 -16.03 3.90
C ALA A 133 7.68 -17.21 4.64
N ASP A 134 8.47 -18.06 5.26
CA ASP A 134 8.03 -19.27 5.95
C ASP A 134 8.53 -19.37 7.40
N SER A 135 8.91 -18.27 8.01
CA SER A 135 9.37 -18.22 9.40
C SER A 135 8.25 -18.29 10.44
N GLY A 136 7.05 -17.83 10.07
CA GLY A 136 5.90 -17.68 10.96
C GLY A 136 5.88 -16.37 11.75
N ASP A 137 6.85 -15.50 11.53
CA ASP A 137 6.85 -14.12 12.04
C ASP A 137 6.60 -13.13 10.91
N ILE A 138 5.47 -12.41 10.99
CA ILE A 138 5.06 -11.45 9.97
C ILE A 138 6.10 -10.34 9.77
N GLN A 139 6.90 -10.00 10.78
CA GLN A 139 7.93 -8.96 10.67
C GLN A 139 9.13 -9.39 9.80
N PHE A 140 9.31 -10.69 9.56
CA PHE A 140 10.31 -11.24 8.65
C PHE A 140 9.68 -11.64 7.31
N ASP A 141 8.55 -12.31 7.36
CA ASP A 141 7.92 -12.90 6.17
C ASP A 141 7.32 -11.84 5.22
N LEU A 142 6.71 -10.78 5.77
CA LEU A 142 6.10 -9.73 4.95
C LEU A 142 7.15 -8.92 4.15
N PRO A 143 8.29 -8.48 4.73
CA PRO A 143 9.37 -7.85 3.97
C PRO A 143 9.92 -8.72 2.84
N ASP A 144 9.98 -10.03 3.01
CA ASP A 144 10.47 -10.96 1.98
C ASP A 144 9.50 -11.04 0.80
N LEU A 145 8.18 -11.11 1.07
CA LEU A 145 7.15 -11.07 0.04
C LEU A 145 7.13 -9.73 -0.70
N PHE A 146 7.24 -8.62 0.02
CA PHE A 146 7.31 -7.29 -0.59
C PHE A 146 8.54 -7.17 -1.50
N THR A 147 9.67 -7.72 -1.07
CA THR A 147 10.91 -7.78 -1.88
C THR A 147 10.70 -8.59 -3.15
N ALA A 148 10.05 -9.76 -3.06
CA ALA A 148 9.74 -10.59 -4.23
C ALA A 148 8.83 -9.85 -5.22
N ILE A 149 7.76 -9.20 -4.73
CA ILE A 149 6.86 -8.38 -5.56
C ILE A 149 7.61 -7.20 -6.17
N GLY A 150 8.38 -6.46 -5.37
CA GLY A 150 9.13 -5.28 -5.81
C GLY A 150 10.17 -5.60 -6.88
N LYS A 151 10.88 -6.72 -6.76
CA LYS A 151 11.83 -7.20 -7.78
C LYS A 151 11.13 -7.59 -9.06
N ALA A 152 10.00 -8.31 -8.98
CA ALA A 152 9.19 -8.67 -10.13
C ALA A 152 8.60 -7.42 -10.82
N ALA A 153 8.08 -6.45 -10.05
CA ALA A 153 7.56 -5.20 -10.55
C ALA A 153 8.63 -4.40 -11.31
N LYS A 154 9.81 -4.25 -10.68
CA LYS A 154 10.97 -3.57 -11.30
C LYS A 154 11.39 -4.21 -12.62
N ALA A 155 11.48 -5.54 -12.66
CA ALA A 155 11.82 -6.29 -13.88
C ALA A 155 10.77 -6.10 -14.98
N GLY A 156 9.48 -5.99 -14.62
CA GLY A 156 8.37 -5.73 -15.54
C GLY A 156 8.18 -4.26 -15.89
N SER A 157 9.05 -3.34 -15.45
CA SER A 157 8.88 -1.88 -15.58
C SER A 157 7.53 -1.40 -15.05
N LYS A 158 7.10 -1.96 -13.94
CA LYS A 158 5.88 -1.67 -13.20
C LYS A 158 6.19 -1.24 -11.77
N GLY A 159 5.20 -0.68 -11.09
CA GLY A 159 5.24 -0.45 -9.66
C GLY A 159 4.09 -1.16 -8.95
N TRP A 160 4.13 -1.16 -7.61
CA TRP A 160 3.04 -1.62 -6.75
C TRP A 160 2.73 -0.56 -5.70
N VAL A 161 1.47 -0.13 -5.64
CA VAL A 161 0.97 0.76 -4.58
C VAL A 161 0.01 -0.01 -3.70
N LEU A 162 0.30 0.00 -2.40
CA LEU A 162 -0.57 -0.53 -1.35
C LEU A 162 -1.30 0.63 -0.67
N LEU A 163 -2.61 0.67 -0.83
CA LEU A 163 -3.51 1.62 -0.19
C LEU A 163 -4.18 0.94 1.01
N ILE A 164 -4.04 1.54 2.20
CA ILE A 164 -4.62 1.00 3.43
C ILE A 164 -5.50 2.07 4.07
N ASP A 165 -6.80 1.83 4.14
CA ASP A 165 -7.71 2.68 4.92
C ASP A 165 -7.80 2.19 6.38
N GLU A 166 -8.15 3.09 7.29
CA GLU A 166 -8.35 2.82 8.72
C GLU A 166 -7.15 2.16 9.41
N VAL A 167 -5.92 2.61 9.07
CA VAL A 167 -4.63 2.05 9.55
C VAL A 167 -4.54 1.92 11.08
N GLN A 168 -5.28 2.75 11.84
CA GLN A 168 -5.28 2.69 13.33
C GLN A 168 -5.85 1.38 13.90
N TYR A 169 -6.49 0.55 13.10
CA TYR A 169 -6.99 -0.76 13.52
C TYR A 169 -5.99 -1.90 13.33
N LEU A 170 -4.85 -1.63 12.69
CA LEU A 170 -3.77 -2.60 12.63
C LEU A 170 -3.16 -2.82 14.02
N SER A 171 -2.82 -4.06 14.32
CA SER A 171 -2.04 -4.38 15.52
C SER A 171 -0.63 -3.78 15.43
N GLU A 172 0.03 -3.59 16.57
CA GLU A 172 1.42 -3.09 16.59
C GLU A 172 2.38 -4.00 15.80
N PRO A 173 2.33 -5.34 15.89
CA PRO A 173 3.16 -6.22 15.07
C PRO A 173 2.90 -6.06 13.57
N ASP A 174 1.63 -5.92 13.16
CA ASP A 174 1.24 -5.74 11.76
C ASP A 174 1.74 -4.39 11.21
N LEU A 175 1.56 -3.30 11.97
CA LEU A 175 2.06 -1.98 11.60
C LEU A 175 3.59 -1.97 11.52
N SER A 176 4.26 -2.61 12.48
CA SER A 176 5.71 -2.77 12.48
C SER A 176 6.20 -3.53 11.24
N ALA A 177 5.54 -4.64 10.88
CA ALA A 177 5.87 -5.43 9.67
C ALA A 177 5.74 -4.60 8.38
N LEU A 178 4.69 -3.78 8.25
CA LEU A 178 4.53 -2.86 7.12
C LEU A 178 5.64 -1.82 7.06
N ILE A 179 5.97 -1.19 8.19
CA ILE A 179 7.03 -0.17 8.26
C ILE A 179 8.38 -0.79 7.86
N VAL A 180 8.71 -1.97 8.36
CA VAL A 180 9.93 -2.71 8.00
C VAL A 180 9.95 -3.04 6.50
N SER A 181 8.81 -3.52 5.96
CA SER A 181 8.68 -3.84 4.54
C SER A 181 8.94 -2.61 3.66
N ILE A 182 8.27 -1.51 3.93
CA ILE A 182 8.42 -0.26 3.16
C ILE A 182 9.83 0.33 3.30
N HIS A 183 10.44 0.22 4.48
CA HIS A 183 11.82 0.64 4.68
C HIS A 183 12.78 -0.16 3.80
N ARG A 184 12.64 -1.49 3.75
CA ARG A 184 13.44 -2.36 2.87
C ARG A 184 13.22 -2.00 1.39
N MET A 185 11.99 -1.75 0.95
CA MET A 185 11.70 -1.33 -0.42
C MET A 185 12.42 -0.03 -0.78
N SER A 186 12.41 0.93 0.12
CA SER A 186 13.14 2.19 -0.04
C SER A 186 14.65 1.97 -0.14
N GLN A 187 15.24 1.14 0.74
CA GLN A 187 16.67 0.84 0.73
C GLN A 187 17.15 0.11 -0.53
N GLU A 188 16.34 -0.82 -1.05
CA GLU A 188 16.64 -1.60 -2.26
C GLU A 188 16.25 -0.87 -3.55
N GLY A 189 15.68 0.32 -3.48
CA GLY A 189 15.22 1.08 -4.65
C GLY A 189 14.19 0.31 -5.48
N LEU A 190 13.26 -0.38 -4.79
CA LEU A 190 12.16 -1.13 -5.39
C LEU A 190 10.91 -0.26 -5.54
N PRO A 191 10.17 -0.38 -6.66
CA PRO A 191 9.02 0.47 -6.96
C PRO A 191 7.75 0.05 -6.19
N VAL A 192 7.84 0.08 -4.87
CA VAL A 192 6.73 -0.23 -3.96
C VAL A 192 6.48 0.97 -3.05
N ILE A 193 5.25 1.44 -3.02
CA ILE A 193 4.82 2.58 -2.21
C ILE A 193 3.61 2.17 -1.37
N MET A 194 3.53 2.69 -0.17
CA MET A 194 2.36 2.57 0.68
C MET A 194 1.72 3.94 0.93
N VAL A 195 0.41 4.00 0.83
CA VAL A 195 -0.37 5.15 1.29
C VAL A 195 -1.41 4.65 2.29
N GLY A 196 -1.22 5.01 3.55
CA GLY A 196 -2.16 4.74 4.62
C GLY A 196 -3.09 5.91 4.85
N ALA A 197 -4.28 5.65 5.39
CA ALA A 197 -5.21 6.68 5.86
C ALA A 197 -5.80 6.30 7.20
N GLY A 198 -6.03 7.28 8.07
CA GLY A 198 -6.70 7.05 9.33
C GLY A 198 -6.65 8.25 10.28
N LEU A 199 -6.81 7.99 11.57
CA LEU A 199 -6.88 9.00 12.60
C LEU A 199 -5.50 9.63 12.90
N PRO A 200 -5.44 10.88 13.43
CA PRO A 200 -4.18 11.57 13.71
C PRO A 200 -3.20 10.80 14.61
N GLN A 201 -3.72 9.93 15.49
CA GLN A 201 -2.89 9.11 16.38
C GLN A 201 -1.95 8.13 15.66
N ILE A 202 -2.16 7.86 14.36
CA ILE A 202 -1.30 6.96 13.57
C ILE A 202 0.15 7.44 13.57
N ALA A 203 0.41 8.74 13.52
CA ALA A 203 1.78 9.27 13.56
C ALA A 203 2.53 8.83 14.82
N ARG A 204 1.85 8.86 15.98
CA ARG A 204 2.40 8.37 17.24
C ARG A 204 2.59 6.86 17.23
N LEU A 205 1.56 6.10 16.80
CA LEU A 205 1.63 4.63 16.73
C LEU A 205 2.75 4.15 15.81
N ALA A 206 2.95 4.79 14.66
CA ALA A 206 4.04 4.46 13.75
C ALA A 206 5.42 4.78 14.35
N GLY A 207 5.55 5.89 15.08
CA GLY A 207 6.77 6.27 15.80
C GLY A 207 7.11 5.32 16.94
N GLU A 208 6.11 4.85 17.68
CA GLU A 208 6.25 3.83 18.74
C GLU A 208 6.63 2.48 18.16
N ALA A 209 6.02 2.06 17.05
CA ALA A 209 6.35 0.82 16.37
C ALA A 209 7.79 0.81 15.83
N LYS A 210 8.22 1.89 15.18
CA LYS A 210 9.60 2.07 14.65
C LYS A 210 9.98 3.55 14.62
N SER A 211 11.02 3.92 15.36
CA SER A 211 11.49 5.30 15.50
C SER A 211 11.89 5.99 14.19
N TYR A 212 12.25 5.24 13.16
CA TYR A 212 12.62 5.79 11.85
C TYR A 212 11.43 6.07 10.92
N SER A 213 10.20 5.76 11.34
CA SER A 213 8.97 5.95 10.55
C SER A 213 8.76 7.40 10.11
N GLU A 214 9.17 8.38 10.93
CA GLU A 214 9.08 9.81 10.61
C GLU A 214 9.86 10.20 9.34
N ARG A 215 10.97 9.51 9.06
CA ARG A 215 11.78 9.72 7.85
C ARG A 215 11.23 8.96 6.65
N LEU A 216 10.54 7.86 6.91
CA LEU A 216 10.00 6.97 5.89
C LEU A 216 8.69 7.47 5.28
N PHE A 217 7.86 8.13 6.10
CA PHE A 217 6.54 8.59 5.70
C PHE A 217 6.42 10.11 5.67
N LEU A 218 5.57 10.61 4.77
CA LEU A 218 4.94 11.92 4.87
C LEU A 218 3.62 11.77 5.64
N TYR A 219 3.30 12.72 6.48
CA TYR A 219 2.08 12.73 7.30
C TYR A 219 1.18 13.93 6.96
N PRO A 220 0.62 14.00 5.73
CA PRO A 220 -0.24 15.12 5.37
C PRO A 220 -1.55 15.08 6.18
N GLY A 221 -1.89 16.25 6.75
CA GLY A 221 -3.17 16.44 7.44
C GLY A 221 -4.31 16.61 6.43
N VAL A 222 -5.37 15.80 6.59
CA VAL A 222 -6.61 15.89 5.83
C VAL A 222 -7.67 16.47 6.75
N GLY A 223 -7.68 17.81 6.88
CA GLY A 223 -8.59 18.58 7.71
C GLY A 223 -9.74 19.21 6.94
N ALA A 224 -10.45 20.14 7.58
CA ALA A 224 -11.42 21.01 6.92
C ALA A 224 -10.74 21.76 5.76
N LEU A 225 -11.51 22.06 4.72
CA LEU A 225 -11.06 22.94 3.65
C LEU A 225 -10.97 24.36 4.18
N ASP A 226 -9.98 25.11 3.70
CA ASP A 226 -9.98 26.56 3.88
C ASP A 226 -11.14 27.21 3.11
N SER A 227 -11.42 28.49 3.39
CA SER A 227 -12.58 29.20 2.83
C SER A 227 -12.58 29.24 1.30
N GLU A 228 -11.40 29.35 0.68
CA GLU A 228 -11.27 29.41 -0.78
C GLU A 228 -11.48 28.04 -1.40
N SER A 229 -10.84 27.00 -0.85
CA SER A 229 -11.03 25.61 -1.28
C SER A 229 -12.48 25.14 -1.07
N ALA A 230 -13.13 25.56 0.03
CA ALA A 230 -14.53 25.25 0.28
C ALA A 230 -15.45 25.90 -0.77
N ARG A 231 -15.17 27.17 -1.16
CA ARG A 231 -15.89 27.86 -2.22
C ARG A 231 -15.72 27.14 -3.57
N GLN A 232 -14.50 26.80 -3.94
CA GLN A 232 -14.19 26.07 -5.17
C GLN A 232 -14.90 24.70 -5.22
N ALA A 233 -14.99 23.98 -4.10
CA ALA A 233 -15.68 22.71 -4.02
C ALA A 233 -17.19 22.82 -4.27
N VAL A 234 -17.79 24.01 -4.05
CA VAL A 234 -19.22 24.26 -4.28
C VAL A 234 -19.48 24.89 -5.65
N GLU A 235 -18.64 25.79 -6.10
CA GLU A 235 -18.88 26.58 -7.33
C GLU A 235 -18.47 25.85 -8.61
N LYS A 236 -17.38 25.05 -8.60
CA LYS A 236 -16.87 24.38 -9.80
C LYS A 236 -17.68 23.15 -10.30
N PRO A 237 -18.51 22.46 -9.49
CA PRO A 237 -19.30 21.32 -9.97
C PRO A 237 -20.49 21.71 -10.86
N ILE A 238 -20.75 22.98 -11.05
CA ILE A 238 -21.81 23.51 -11.93
C ILE A 238 -21.21 23.97 -13.23
#